data_76a44b2d164bc589565f4c2260476b81
#
_entry.id   76a44b2d164bc589565f4c2260476b81
#
_cell.length_a   1.000
_cell.length_b   1.000
_cell.length_c   1.000
_cell.angle_alpha   90.00
_cell.angle_beta   90.00
_cell.angle_gamma   90.00
#
_symmetry.space_group_name_H-M   'P 1'
#
loop_
_entity.id
_entity.type
_entity.pdbx_description
1 polymer ?
#
loop_
_entity_poly.entity_id
_entity_poly.type
_entity_poly.pdbx_seq_one_letter_code
_entity_poly.pdbx_strand_id
1 'polypeptide(L)'
;MIKKLITSVLFLSTATLCFADTNILKVYTYDSFISDWGPGPTIEKKFEETCKCDLQFIGVGDGAALLARVQLEGKQTEADVILGLDTNLIERAKETGLFAKHNKTLDLNLPITWNDDTFIPFDWGYFSFVYNSEKITTAPKSFIELAERSDLKIIIQDPRSSTPGLGLLLWVKAVYGDDAGKIWEGLAPNILTVTKGWSEAYGLFLDGEADLVLSYTTSPAYHIIAENDFSIKAAIFDEGHYMQIEVAGKVLGSDQSDLADEFLEFMISERFQSIIPTTNWMYPVINLKSNLDKAFLSPISKNKSLIFDPKTAQEIRGPALNEWLEILSK
;
A
#
# COMPACT_ATOMS: atom_id res chain seq x y z
N MET A 1 -37.61 71.70 41.33
CA MET A 1 -37.73 70.19 41.27
C MET A 1 -36.97 69.73 40.02
N ILE A 2 -35.70 69.26 40.20
CA ILE A 2 -34.82 68.84 39.11
C ILE A 2 -34.87 67.32 39.06
N LYS A 3 -35.40 66.73 37.97
CA LYS A 3 -35.37 65.31 37.75
C LYS A 3 -33.99 64.91 37.17
N LYS A 4 -33.21 64.10 37.91
CA LYS A 4 -32.02 63.49 37.41
C LYS A 4 -32.37 62.27 36.55
N LEU A 5 -31.99 62.32 35.27
CA LEU A 5 -32.04 61.20 34.38
C LEU A 5 -30.77 60.34 34.60
N ILE A 6 -30.95 59.09 35.02
CA ILE A 6 -29.86 58.12 35.14
C ILE A 6 -29.85 57.33 33.83
N THR A 7 -28.81 57.56 33.02
CA THR A 7 -28.59 56.77 31.76
C THR A 7 -27.74 55.55 32.14
N SER A 8 -28.37 54.37 32.17
CA SER A 8 -27.63 53.10 32.32
C SER A 8 -26.98 52.71 30.97
N VAL A 9 -25.70 52.69 30.91
CA VAL A 9 -24.94 52.17 29.77
C VAL A 9 -24.77 50.67 29.94
N LEU A 10 -25.46 49.89 29.08
CA LEU A 10 -25.33 48.45 29.02
C LEU A 10 -24.05 48.11 28.19
N PHE A 11 -23.00 47.64 28.83
CA PHE A 11 -21.85 47.06 28.15
C PHE A 11 -22.20 45.66 27.65
N LEU A 12 -22.42 45.56 26.33
CA LEU A 12 -22.52 44.27 25.62
C LEU A 12 -21.10 43.74 25.45
N SER A 13 -20.74 42.76 26.28
CA SER A 13 -19.48 42.00 26.12
C SER A 13 -19.68 41.01 24.96
N THR A 14 -19.15 41.30 23.80
CA THR A 14 -19.06 40.36 22.67
C THR A 14 -17.95 39.35 23.01
N ALA A 15 -18.33 38.17 23.47
CA ALA A 15 -17.42 37.02 23.51
C ALA A 15 -17.09 36.61 22.06
N THR A 16 -15.92 36.96 21.59
CA THR A 16 -15.35 36.42 20.36
C THR A 16 -15.04 34.94 20.62
N LEU A 17 -15.87 34.04 20.10
CA LEU A 17 -15.53 32.64 20.00
C LEU A 17 -14.34 32.55 19.03
N CYS A 18 -13.14 32.42 19.57
CA CYS A 18 -11.97 31.99 18.81
C CYS A 18 -12.20 30.53 18.46
N PHE A 19 -12.68 30.24 17.27
CA PHE A 19 -12.51 28.92 16.68
C PHE A 19 -11.02 28.76 16.49
N ALA A 20 -10.39 27.89 17.28
CA ALA A 20 -9.04 27.47 16.97
C ALA A 20 -9.11 26.81 15.58
N ASP A 21 -8.41 27.36 14.59
CA ASP A 21 -8.22 26.67 13.31
C ASP A 21 -7.58 25.32 13.63
N THR A 22 -8.34 24.25 13.43
CA THR A 22 -7.80 22.90 13.60
C THR A 22 -6.81 22.67 12.48
N ASN A 23 -5.56 22.36 12.82
CA ASN A 23 -4.56 22.02 11.82
C ASN A 23 -5.03 20.76 11.07
N ILE A 24 -5.09 20.84 9.74
CA ILE A 24 -5.50 19.72 8.89
C ILE A 24 -4.25 19.09 8.30
N LEU A 25 -4.07 17.78 8.50
CA LEU A 25 -3.03 16.99 7.85
C LEU A 25 -3.66 16.16 6.71
N LYS A 26 -3.27 16.42 5.48
CA LYS A 26 -3.74 15.69 4.31
C LYS A 26 -2.76 14.60 3.92
N VAL A 27 -3.22 13.35 3.98
CA VAL A 27 -2.45 12.16 3.60
C VAL A 27 -3.08 11.54 2.36
N TYR A 28 -2.39 11.59 1.23
CA TYR A 28 -2.81 10.86 0.03
C TYR A 28 -2.40 9.41 0.17
N THR A 29 -3.33 8.51 -0.11
CA THR A 29 -3.12 7.07 0.03
C THR A 29 -3.96 6.27 -0.97
N TYR A 30 -3.88 4.95 -0.91
CA TYR A 30 -4.63 4.07 -1.81
C TYR A 30 -6.06 3.78 -1.29
N ASP A 31 -6.94 3.39 -2.21
CA ASP A 31 -8.38 3.27 -1.95
C ASP A 31 -8.71 2.23 -0.86
N SER A 32 -8.01 1.09 -0.81
CA SER A 32 -8.25 0.07 0.21
C SER A 32 -7.85 0.52 1.61
N PHE A 33 -6.86 1.43 1.73
CA PHE A 33 -6.44 1.97 3.03
C PHE A 33 -7.55 2.74 3.73
N ILE A 34 -8.36 3.48 2.96
CA ILE A 34 -9.44 4.34 3.47
C ILE A 34 -10.81 3.67 3.51
N SER A 35 -10.92 2.44 3.04
CA SER A 35 -12.17 1.68 3.11
C SER A 35 -12.60 1.47 4.57
N ASP A 36 -13.90 1.28 4.82
CA ASP A 36 -14.44 1.06 6.17
C ASP A 36 -13.78 -0.13 6.90
N TRP A 37 -13.31 -1.12 6.14
CA TRP A 37 -12.59 -2.29 6.63
C TRP A 37 -11.06 -2.11 6.65
N GLY A 38 -10.55 -1.05 6.02
CA GLY A 38 -9.12 -0.73 5.93
C GLY A 38 -8.56 -0.12 7.22
N PRO A 39 -7.25 0.13 7.27
CA PRO A 39 -6.59 0.68 8.45
C PRO A 39 -6.89 2.17 8.70
N GLY A 40 -7.24 2.94 7.65
CA GLY A 40 -7.39 4.39 7.70
C GLY A 40 -8.28 4.90 8.82
N PRO A 41 -9.56 4.45 8.94
CA PRO A 41 -10.47 4.96 9.98
C PRO A 41 -9.97 4.75 11.41
N THR A 42 -9.28 3.62 11.66
CA THR A 42 -8.72 3.34 12.98
C THR A 42 -7.45 4.17 13.25
N ILE A 43 -6.62 4.36 12.24
CA ILE A 43 -5.39 5.16 12.32
C ILE A 43 -5.72 6.63 12.53
N GLU A 44 -6.67 7.20 11.77
CA GLU A 44 -7.18 8.56 11.91
C GLU A 44 -7.58 8.83 13.35
N LYS A 45 -8.52 8.05 13.86
CA LYS A 45 -8.96 8.16 15.25
C LYS A 45 -7.81 8.08 16.26
N LYS A 46 -6.86 7.17 16.06
CA LYS A 46 -5.72 6.98 16.98
C LYS A 46 -4.73 8.13 16.94
N PHE A 47 -4.49 8.71 15.79
CA PHE A 47 -3.60 9.84 15.65
C PHE A 47 -4.22 11.11 16.24
N GLU A 48 -5.48 11.38 15.95
CA GLU A 48 -6.24 12.53 16.45
C GLU A 48 -6.39 12.57 17.97
N GLU A 49 -6.36 11.41 18.64
CA GLU A 49 -6.30 11.36 20.13
C GLU A 49 -5.11 12.16 20.71
N THR A 50 -4.05 12.40 19.93
CA THR A 50 -2.80 13.01 20.43
C THR A 50 -2.40 14.27 19.68
N CYS A 51 -2.59 14.38 18.37
CA CYS A 51 -2.10 15.49 17.56
C CYS A 51 -2.86 16.81 17.76
N LYS A 52 -4.11 16.74 18.24
CA LYS A 52 -5.03 17.91 18.26
C LYS A 52 -5.22 18.50 16.85
N CYS A 53 -5.32 17.66 15.87
CA CYS A 53 -5.44 17.98 14.46
C CYS A 53 -6.65 17.25 13.86
N ASP A 54 -6.94 17.54 12.59
CA ASP A 54 -7.85 16.81 11.71
C ASP A 54 -7.00 16.06 10.68
N LEU A 55 -6.93 14.73 10.77
CA LEU A 55 -6.23 13.88 9.82
C LEU A 55 -7.16 13.47 8.69
N GLN A 56 -6.87 13.92 7.49
CA GLN A 56 -7.68 13.61 6.31
C GLN A 56 -6.93 12.67 5.37
N PHE A 57 -7.41 11.44 5.24
CA PHE A 57 -6.97 10.52 4.21
C PHE A 57 -7.71 10.76 2.89
N ILE A 58 -6.98 10.84 1.78
CA ILE A 58 -7.53 11.07 0.44
C ILE A 58 -7.13 9.90 -0.46
N GLY A 59 -8.11 9.10 -0.88
CA GLY A 59 -7.91 7.95 -1.76
C GLY A 59 -7.57 8.35 -3.19
N VAL A 60 -6.58 7.65 -3.78
CA VAL A 60 -6.06 7.93 -5.13
C VAL A 60 -5.74 6.64 -5.88
N GLY A 61 -6.65 5.70 -5.92
CA GLY A 61 -6.41 4.39 -6.57
C GLY A 61 -5.36 3.56 -5.83
N ASP A 62 -4.36 3.01 -6.54
CA ASP A 62 -3.23 2.28 -5.96
C ASP A 62 -1.92 3.10 -6.07
N GLY A 63 -0.80 2.59 -5.53
CA GLY A 63 0.44 3.34 -5.37
C GLY A 63 1.05 3.90 -6.66
N ALA A 64 0.95 3.21 -7.79
CA ALA A 64 1.45 3.75 -9.06
C ALA A 64 0.59 4.91 -9.58
N ALA A 65 -0.75 4.84 -9.39
CA ALA A 65 -1.67 5.95 -9.69
C ALA A 65 -1.45 7.12 -8.70
N LEU A 66 -1.21 6.82 -7.43
CA LEU A 66 -0.88 7.79 -6.39
C LEU A 66 0.35 8.62 -6.76
N LEU A 67 1.45 7.98 -7.15
CA LEU A 67 2.64 8.69 -7.60
C LEU A 67 2.38 9.53 -8.86
N ALA A 68 1.62 8.99 -9.83
CA ALA A 68 1.28 9.72 -11.06
C ALA A 68 0.47 10.99 -10.75
N ARG A 69 -0.46 10.95 -9.81
CA ARG A 69 -1.22 12.13 -9.35
C ARG A 69 -0.30 13.17 -8.73
N VAL A 70 0.57 12.76 -7.81
CA VAL A 70 1.52 13.67 -7.16
C VAL A 70 2.47 14.32 -8.19
N GLN A 71 2.92 13.57 -9.19
CA GLN A 71 3.73 14.10 -10.29
C GLN A 71 2.97 15.14 -11.12
N LEU A 72 1.68 14.91 -11.39
CA LEU A 72 0.83 15.82 -12.14
C LEU A 72 0.57 17.14 -11.38
N GLU A 73 0.29 17.04 -10.09
CA GLU A 73 0.06 18.20 -9.20
C GLU A 73 1.37 18.97 -8.94
N GLY A 74 2.50 18.28 -8.92
CA GLY A 74 3.80 18.85 -8.70
C GLY A 74 3.87 19.64 -7.38
N LYS A 75 4.41 20.87 -7.42
CA LYS A 75 4.51 21.75 -6.23
C LYS A 75 3.16 22.30 -5.75
N GLN A 76 2.08 22.06 -6.47
CA GLN A 76 0.73 22.48 -6.11
C GLN A 76 -0.07 21.37 -5.44
N THR A 77 0.55 20.23 -5.18
CA THR A 77 -0.12 19.14 -4.43
C THR A 77 -0.58 19.65 -3.08
N GLU A 78 -1.79 19.25 -2.70
CA GLU A 78 -2.34 19.56 -1.36
C GLU A 78 -1.96 18.52 -0.32
N ALA A 79 -1.24 17.48 -0.72
CA ALA A 79 -0.82 16.43 0.21
C ALA A 79 0.33 16.92 1.08
N ASP A 80 0.28 16.60 2.36
CA ASP A 80 1.37 16.78 3.33
C ASP A 80 2.24 15.53 3.43
N VAL A 81 1.59 14.36 3.30
CA VAL A 81 2.22 13.04 3.31
C VAL A 81 1.65 12.19 2.18
N ILE A 82 2.50 11.41 1.54
CA ILE A 82 2.12 10.36 0.60
C ILE A 82 2.39 9.03 1.27
N LEU A 83 1.35 8.19 1.42
CA LEU A 83 1.40 6.90 2.07
C LEU A 83 0.92 5.81 1.11
N GLY A 84 1.71 4.76 0.85
CA GLY A 84 1.32 3.66 -0.04
C GLY A 84 2.06 3.65 -1.38
N LEU A 85 3.21 4.34 -1.49
CA LEU A 85 4.21 3.96 -2.48
C LEU A 85 4.92 2.69 -2.02
N ASP A 86 5.69 2.06 -2.89
CA ASP A 86 6.50 0.91 -2.53
C ASP A 86 7.97 1.05 -2.97
N THR A 87 8.80 0.09 -2.60
CA THR A 87 10.22 0.07 -2.95
C THR A 87 10.48 0.21 -4.46
N ASN A 88 9.55 -0.23 -5.31
CA ASN A 88 9.69 -0.16 -6.77
C ASN A 88 9.43 1.25 -7.34
N LEU A 89 8.84 2.13 -6.54
CA LEU A 89 8.48 3.50 -6.92
C LEU A 89 9.38 4.57 -6.27
N ILE A 90 10.23 4.20 -5.30
CA ILE A 90 11.04 5.13 -4.50
C ILE A 90 11.94 6.02 -5.39
N GLU A 91 12.71 5.45 -6.31
CA GLU A 91 13.62 6.23 -7.15
C GLU A 91 12.86 7.21 -8.05
N ARG A 92 11.77 6.76 -8.67
CA ARG A 92 10.91 7.62 -9.47
C ARG A 92 10.28 8.74 -8.63
N ALA A 93 9.90 8.45 -7.39
CA ALA A 93 9.37 9.46 -6.48
C ALA A 93 10.45 10.50 -6.12
N LYS A 94 11.68 10.09 -5.80
CA LYS A 94 12.81 10.98 -5.52
C LYS A 94 13.17 11.87 -6.70
N GLU A 95 13.14 11.35 -7.93
CA GLU A 95 13.39 12.11 -9.16
C GLU A 95 12.43 13.29 -9.35
N THR A 96 11.25 13.26 -8.74
CA THR A 96 10.30 14.39 -8.77
C THR A 96 10.80 15.61 -8.01
N GLY A 97 11.68 15.43 -7.01
CA GLY A 97 12.11 16.49 -6.11
C GLY A 97 11.00 17.00 -5.17
N LEU A 98 9.91 16.26 -5.02
CA LEU A 98 8.73 16.67 -4.23
C LEU A 98 8.74 16.13 -2.78
N PHE A 99 9.72 15.30 -2.42
CA PHE A 99 9.77 14.67 -1.11
C PHE A 99 10.92 15.23 -0.25
N ALA A 100 10.64 15.41 1.03
CA ALA A 100 11.61 15.84 2.02
C ALA A 100 12.27 14.66 2.72
N LYS A 101 13.51 14.83 3.20
CA LYS A 101 14.17 13.85 4.06
C LYS A 101 13.48 13.80 5.44
N HIS A 102 13.31 12.59 5.96
CA HIS A 102 12.65 12.40 7.25
C HIS A 102 13.57 12.66 8.46
N ASN A 103 14.90 12.59 8.30
CA ASN A 103 15.91 12.82 9.34
C ASN A 103 15.69 12.01 10.65
N LYS A 104 15.03 10.84 10.55
CA LYS A 104 14.71 9.98 11.70
C LYS A 104 15.64 8.78 11.76
N THR A 105 15.98 8.34 12.97
CA THR A 105 16.60 7.03 13.19
C THR A 105 15.47 6.00 13.31
N LEU A 106 15.53 4.97 12.49
CA LEU A 106 14.50 3.94 12.38
C LEU A 106 14.98 2.64 13.05
N ASP A 107 14.18 2.09 13.96
CA ASP A 107 14.38 0.75 14.53
C ASP A 107 13.34 -0.19 13.92
N LEU A 108 13.72 -0.84 12.80
CA LEU A 108 12.82 -1.61 11.97
C LEU A 108 13.15 -3.11 12.03
N ASN A 109 12.11 -3.92 11.95
CA ASN A 109 12.18 -5.38 11.80
C ASN A 109 11.75 -5.79 10.40
N LEU A 110 12.59 -5.52 9.41
CA LEU A 110 12.39 -5.90 8.01
C LEU A 110 13.30 -7.08 7.64
N PRO A 111 12.92 -7.90 6.65
CA PRO A 111 13.79 -8.95 6.10
C PRO A 111 15.06 -8.45 5.43
N ILE A 112 15.12 -7.16 5.12
CA ILE A 112 16.25 -6.47 4.48
C ILE A 112 16.72 -5.28 5.33
N THR A 113 17.94 -4.80 5.07
CA THR A 113 18.43 -3.56 5.67
C THR A 113 17.78 -2.37 4.98
N TRP A 114 17.23 -1.44 5.76
CA TRP A 114 16.62 -0.21 5.25
C TRP A 114 17.57 0.97 5.42
N ASN A 115 17.87 1.68 4.33
CA ASN A 115 18.83 2.80 4.31
C ASN A 115 18.28 4.04 3.57
N ASP A 116 16.99 4.11 3.31
CA ASP A 116 16.39 5.28 2.67
C ASP A 116 16.24 6.43 3.66
N ASP A 117 16.59 7.66 3.26
CA ASP A 117 16.52 8.85 4.12
C ASP A 117 15.30 9.75 3.82
N THR A 118 14.50 9.35 2.85
CA THR A 118 13.33 10.11 2.36
C THR A 118 12.02 9.38 2.70
N PHE A 119 11.99 8.06 2.53
CA PHE A 119 10.81 7.24 2.73
C PHE A 119 10.96 6.33 3.95
N ILE A 120 9.86 6.20 4.71
CA ILE A 120 9.76 5.34 5.89
C ILE A 120 8.81 4.19 5.58
N PRO A 121 9.22 2.91 5.77
CA PRO A 121 8.35 1.76 5.62
C PRO A 121 7.26 1.73 6.69
N PHE A 122 6.07 1.22 6.32
CA PHE A 122 5.00 1.03 7.31
C PHE A 122 4.40 -0.39 7.31
N ASP A 123 4.56 -1.13 6.22
CA ASP A 123 4.24 -2.55 6.16
C ASP A 123 5.02 -3.26 5.05
N TRP A 124 4.91 -4.59 4.98
CA TRP A 124 5.54 -5.38 3.94
C TRP A 124 4.85 -6.73 3.77
N GLY A 125 5.10 -7.39 2.64
CA GLY A 125 4.60 -8.73 2.34
C GLY A 125 5.25 -9.31 1.09
N TYR A 126 4.78 -10.50 0.68
CA TYR A 126 5.19 -11.13 -0.57
C TYR A 126 4.00 -11.28 -1.49
N PHE A 127 4.15 -10.94 -2.76
CA PHE A 127 3.13 -11.22 -3.75
C PHE A 127 2.91 -12.71 -3.93
N SER A 128 1.66 -13.09 -4.16
CA SER A 128 1.28 -14.46 -4.46
C SER A 128 -0.05 -14.48 -5.23
N PHE A 129 -0.29 -15.54 -5.97
CA PHE A 129 -1.63 -15.84 -6.44
C PHE A 129 -2.42 -16.51 -5.33
N VAL A 130 -3.62 -15.98 -5.07
CA VAL A 130 -4.56 -16.49 -4.07
C VAL A 130 -5.65 -17.29 -4.76
N TYR A 131 -6.07 -18.39 -4.17
CA TYR A 131 -7.03 -19.33 -4.74
C TYR A 131 -7.90 -20.00 -3.68
N ASN A 132 -9.03 -20.58 -4.08
CA ASN A 132 -9.86 -21.41 -3.21
C ASN A 132 -9.47 -22.90 -3.36
N SER A 133 -8.98 -23.52 -2.28
CA SER A 133 -8.50 -24.90 -2.26
C SER A 133 -9.62 -25.96 -2.38
N GLU A 134 -10.89 -25.56 -2.22
CA GLU A 134 -12.03 -26.43 -2.51
C GLU A 134 -12.32 -26.53 -4.01
N LYS A 135 -11.94 -25.49 -4.78
CA LYS A 135 -12.06 -25.45 -6.24
C LYS A 135 -10.81 -25.98 -6.93
N ILE A 136 -9.63 -25.62 -6.42
CA ILE A 136 -8.33 -25.99 -7.00
C ILE A 136 -7.59 -26.91 -6.02
N THR A 137 -7.60 -28.20 -6.28
CA THR A 137 -6.94 -29.21 -5.42
C THR A 137 -5.42 -29.18 -5.54
N THR A 138 -4.88 -28.73 -6.68
CA THR A 138 -3.44 -28.63 -6.94
C THR A 138 -3.15 -27.25 -7.51
N ALA A 139 -2.66 -26.36 -6.66
CA ALA A 139 -2.22 -25.03 -7.09
C ALA A 139 -0.91 -25.10 -7.88
N PRO A 140 -0.70 -24.21 -8.87
CA PRO A 140 0.57 -24.09 -9.57
C PRO A 140 1.70 -23.70 -8.61
N LYS A 141 2.89 -24.24 -8.85
CA LYS A 141 4.08 -24.01 -8.03
C LYS A 141 5.13 -23.14 -8.74
N SER A 142 4.82 -22.67 -9.94
CA SER A 142 5.68 -21.78 -10.73
C SER A 142 4.86 -21.01 -11.76
N PHE A 143 5.45 -19.95 -12.32
CA PHE A 143 4.83 -19.26 -13.44
C PHE A 143 4.69 -20.15 -14.69
N ILE A 144 5.65 -21.06 -14.90
CA ILE A 144 5.58 -22.02 -16.00
C ILE A 144 4.37 -22.95 -15.81
N GLU A 145 4.23 -23.56 -14.62
CA GLU A 145 3.06 -24.41 -14.35
C GLU A 145 1.74 -23.62 -14.48
N LEU A 146 1.70 -22.37 -14.02
CA LEU A 146 0.51 -21.54 -14.19
C LEU A 146 0.21 -21.25 -15.65
N ALA A 147 1.22 -20.99 -16.48
CA ALA A 147 1.08 -20.73 -17.91
C ALA A 147 0.59 -21.98 -18.68
N GLU A 148 0.97 -23.18 -18.23
CA GLU A 148 0.54 -24.46 -18.84
C GLU A 148 -0.89 -24.88 -18.43
N ARG A 149 -1.48 -24.24 -17.41
CA ARG A 149 -2.81 -24.57 -16.87
C ARG A 149 -3.92 -23.82 -17.62
N SER A 150 -4.25 -24.27 -18.85
CA SER A 150 -5.33 -23.67 -19.66
C SER A 150 -6.74 -23.76 -19.05
N ASP A 151 -6.89 -24.57 -18.00
CA ASP A 151 -8.11 -24.73 -17.21
C ASP A 151 -8.29 -23.63 -16.14
N LEU A 152 -7.27 -22.82 -15.87
CA LEU A 152 -7.32 -21.79 -14.84
C LEU A 152 -7.49 -20.40 -15.43
N LYS A 153 -8.31 -19.58 -14.78
CA LYS A 153 -8.48 -18.15 -15.06
C LYS A 153 -7.89 -17.32 -13.94
N ILE A 154 -7.10 -16.33 -14.32
CA ILE A 154 -6.42 -15.43 -13.37
C ILE A 154 -6.86 -13.99 -13.55
N ILE A 155 -6.91 -13.26 -12.45
CA ILE A 155 -7.07 -11.80 -12.44
C ILE A 155 -5.76 -11.18 -11.94
N ILE A 156 -5.27 -10.22 -12.71
CA ILE A 156 -4.09 -9.44 -12.37
C ILE A 156 -4.41 -7.95 -12.41
N GLN A 157 -3.52 -7.11 -11.91
CA GLN A 157 -3.68 -5.66 -11.93
C GLN A 157 -2.74 -5.02 -12.96
N ASP A 158 -3.12 -3.85 -13.44
CA ASP A 158 -2.34 -3.07 -14.40
C ASP A 158 -1.08 -2.48 -13.74
N PRO A 159 0.12 -2.80 -14.23
CA PRO A 159 1.38 -2.30 -13.68
C PRO A 159 1.56 -0.77 -13.80
N ARG A 160 0.70 -0.10 -14.59
CA ARG A 160 0.74 1.37 -14.76
C ARG A 160 0.01 2.12 -13.66
N SER A 161 -0.94 1.46 -12.98
CA SER A 161 -1.77 2.08 -11.94
C SER A 161 -1.67 1.39 -10.59
N SER A 162 -1.39 0.09 -10.54
CA SER A 162 -1.40 -0.74 -9.34
C SER A 162 0.00 -1.12 -8.88
N THR A 163 0.26 -1.07 -7.57
CA THR A 163 1.49 -1.57 -6.94
C THR A 163 1.62 -3.08 -7.09
N PRO A 164 0.58 -3.92 -6.79
CA PRO A 164 0.65 -5.35 -7.08
C PRO A 164 0.89 -5.66 -8.56
N GLY A 165 0.27 -4.93 -9.49
CA GLY A 165 0.52 -5.12 -10.92
C GLY A 165 1.97 -4.84 -11.31
N LEU A 166 2.55 -3.75 -10.79
CA LEU A 166 3.99 -3.46 -10.97
C LEU A 166 4.86 -4.52 -10.29
N GLY A 167 4.47 -4.96 -9.09
CA GLY A 167 5.16 -6.02 -8.38
C GLY A 167 5.20 -7.34 -9.15
N LEU A 168 4.08 -7.75 -9.77
CA LEU A 168 4.03 -8.93 -10.65
C LEU A 168 4.95 -8.78 -11.86
N LEU A 169 4.94 -7.61 -12.51
CA LEU A 169 5.81 -7.32 -13.63
C LEU A 169 7.29 -7.55 -13.28
N LEU A 170 7.69 -7.01 -12.12
CA LEU A 170 9.05 -7.12 -11.63
C LEU A 170 9.35 -8.52 -11.07
N TRP A 171 8.38 -9.22 -10.49
CA TRP A 171 8.54 -10.60 -10.05
C TRP A 171 8.88 -11.52 -11.21
N VAL A 172 8.12 -11.44 -12.31
CA VAL A 172 8.43 -12.22 -13.52
C VAL A 172 9.83 -11.89 -14.06
N LYS A 173 10.21 -10.60 -14.07
CA LYS A 173 11.56 -10.18 -14.46
C LYS A 173 12.65 -10.67 -13.50
N ALA A 174 12.42 -10.69 -12.21
CA ALA A 174 13.39 -11.16 -11.22
C ALA A 174 13.69 -12.66 -11.36
N VAL A 175 12.70 -13.45 -11.80
CA VAL A 175 12.85 -14.90 -11.99
C VAL A 175 13.41 -15.24 -13.38
N TYR A 176 12.88 -14.61 -14.44
CA TYR A 176 13.13 -15.04 -15.81
C TYR A 176 14.01 -14.09 -16.65
N GLY A 177 14.32 -12.91 -16.15
CA GLY A 177 15.18 -11.96 -16.85
C GLY A 177 14.72 -11.68 -18.28
N ASP A 178 15.56 -12.02 -19.25
CA ASP A 178 15.26 -11.81 -20.68
C ASP A 178 14.20 -12.77 -21.24
N ASP A 179 13.92 -13.87 -20.56
CA ASP A 179 12.87 -14.83 -20.92
C ASP A 179 11.49 -14.46 -20.38
N ALA A 180 11.32 -13.33 -19.67
CA ALA A 180 10.07 -12.89 -19.09
C ALA A 180 8.94 -12.77 -20.13
N GLY A 181 9.26 -12.36 -21.36
CA GLY A 181 8.29 -12.29 -22.46
C GLY A 181 7.61 -13.63 -22.76
N LYS A 182 8.35 -14.75 -22.71
CA LYS A 182 7.79 -16.09 -22.90
C LYS A 182 6.78 -16.48 -21.82
N ILE A 183 7.04 -16.04 -20.59
CA ILE A 183 6.11 -16.25 -19.48
C ILE A 183 4.81 -15.47 -19.71
N TRP A 184 4.91 -14.21 -20.13
CA TRP A 184 3.73 -13.41 -20.46
C TRP A 184 2.93 -13.99 -21.62
N GLU A 185 3.58 -14.48 -22.67
CA GLU A 185 2.94 -15.18 -23.79
C GLU A 185 2.18 -16.42 -23.32
N GLY A 186 2.75 -17.18 -22.38
CA GLY A 186 2.10 -18.34 -21.79
C GLY A 186 0.95 -17.99 -20.85
N LEU A 187 1.05 -16.91 -20.08
CA LEU A 187 0.02 -16.46 -19.14
C LEU A 187 -1.17 -15.75 -19.85
N ALA A 188 -0.92 -15.09 -20.97
CA ALA A 188 -1.92 -14.26 -21.66
C ALA A 188 -3.27 -14.96 -21.89
N PRO A 189 -3.33 -16.24 -22.32
CA PRO A 189 -4.61 -16.95 -22.50
C PRO A 189 -5.38 -17.20 -21.18
N ASN A 190 -4.70 -17.17 -20.06
CA ASN A 190 -5.26 -17.45 -18.74
C ASN A 190 -5.77 -16.17 -18.06
N ILE A 191 -5.29 -14.98 -18.50
CA ILE A 191 -5.69 -13.70 -17.91
C ILE A 191 -7.13 -13.40 -18.33
N LEU A 192 -8.05 -13.48 -17.36
CA LEU A 192 -9.45 -13.13 -17.54
C LEU A 192 -9.63 -11.63 -17.71
N THR A 193 -8.98 -10.87 -16.85
CA THR A 193 -9.01 -9.40 -16.87
C THR A 193 -7.80 -8.79 -16.17
N VAL A 194 -7.52 -7.54 -16.54
CA VAL A 194 -6.50 -6.69 -15.93
C VAL A 194 -7.22 -5.50 -15.29
N THR A 195 -7.28 -5.47 -13.96
CA THR A 195 -7.99 -4.41 -13.23
C THR A 195 -7.07 -3.20 -12.99
N LYS A 196 -7.66 -2.04 -12.71
CA LYS A 196 -6.90 -0.83 -12.39
C LYS A 196 -6.20 -0.89 -11.03
N GLY A 197 -6.73 -1.69 -10.08
CA GLY A 197 -6.23 -1.77 -8.71
C GLY A 197 -6.60 -3.08 -8.02
N TRP A 198 -6.02 -3.27 -6.83
CA TRP A 198 -6.15 -4.50 -6.05
C TRP A 198 -7.58 -4.76 -5.58
N SER A 199 -8.29 -3.76 -5.07
CA SER A 199 -9.65 -3.93 -4.50
C SER A 199 -10.62 -4.51 -5.52
N GLU A 200 -10.57 -4.03 -6.78
CA GLU A 200 -11.40 -4.54 -7.86
C GLU A 200 -11.06 -5.99 -8.19
N ALA A 201 -9.76 -6.31 -8.31
CA ALA A 201 -9.30 -7.66 -8.60
C ALA A 201 -9.74 -8.67 -7.54
N TYR A 202 -9.54 -8.30 -6.27
CA TYR A 202 -9.86 -9.18 -5.16
C TYR A 202 -11.37 -9.38 -5.00
N GLY A 203 -12.16 -8.31 -5.22
CA GLY A 203 -13.63 -8.38 -5.24
C GLY A 203 -14.15 -9.36 -6.30
N LEU A 204 -13.67 -9.27 -7.55
CA LEU A 204 -14.03 -10.19 -8.62
C LEU A 204 -13.66 -11.65 -8.30
N PHE A 205 -12.54 -11.88 -7.65
CA PHE A 205 -12.16 -13.22 -7.18
C PHE A 205 -13.13 -13.75 -6.12
N LEU A 206 -13.51 -12.92 -5.14
CA LEU A 206 -14.48 -13.31 -4.10
C LEU A 206 -15.87 -13.59 -4.70
N ASP A 207 -16.25 -12.87 -5.74
CA ASP A 207 -17.48 -13.12 -6.51
C ASP A 207 -17.41 -14.40 -7.36
N GLY A 208 -16.21 -15.03 -7.43
CA GLY A 208 -15.99 -16.30 -8.12
C GLY A 208 -15.78 -16.19 -9.63
N GLU A 209 -15.44 -15.01 -10.14
CA GLU A 209 -15.22 -14.76 -11.57
C GLU A 209 -13.92 -15.40 -12.10
N ALA A 210 -12.95 -15.65 -11.23
CA ALA A 210 -11.68 -16.29 -11.58
C ALA A 210 -11.25 -17.32 -10.54
N ASP A 211 -10.32 -18.17 -10.95
CA ASP A 211 -9.76 -19.25 -10.13
C ASP A 211 -8.64 -18.73 -9.20
N LEU A 212 -7.83 -17.78 -9.69
CA LEU A 212 -6.76 -17.16 -8.94
C LEU A 212 -6.78 -15.63 -9.13
N VAL A 213 -6.32 -14.94 -8.10
CA VAL A 213 -6.10 -13.50 -8.14
C VAL A 213 -4.70 -13.17 -7.63
N LEU A 214 -4.03 -12.20 -8.26
CA LEU A 214 -2.80 -11.67 -7.72
C LEU A 214 -3.08 -10.87 -6.44
N SER A 215 -2.44 -11.27 -5.36
CA SER A 215 -2.53 -10.65 -4.04
C SER A 215 -1.25 -10.96 -3.23
N TYR A 216 -1.37 -11.38 -1.97
CA TYR A 216 -0.24 -11.58 -1.06
C TYR A 216 -0.29 -12.93 -0.38
N THR A 217 0.88 -13.42 0.07
CA THR A 217 0.97 -14.62 0.91
C THR A 217 0.24 -14.48 2.24
N THR A 218 -0.04 -13.26 2.67
CA THR A 218 -0.78 -12.91 3.89
C THR A 218 -2.29 -12.85 3.70
N SER A 219 -2.80 -12.77 2.47
CA SER A 219 -4.24 -12.67 2.20
C SER A 219 -5.08 -13.77 2.86
N PRO A 220 -4.63 -15.04 2.96
CA PRO A 220 -5.36 -16.07 3.70
C PRO A 220 -5.62 -15.74 5.17
N ALA A 221 -4.78 -14.90 5.79
CA ALA A 221 -4.96 -14.54 7.20
C ALA A 221 -6.28 -13.80 7.45
N TYR A 222 -6.72 -12.96 6.51
CA TYR A 222 -8.04 -12.32 6.58
C TYR A 222 -9.15 -13.36 6.71
N HIS A 223 -9.19 -14.31 5.78
CA HIS A 223 -10.25 -15.33 5.74
C HIS A 223 -10.22 -16.21 6.99
N ILE A 224 -9.03 -16.60 7.46
CA ILE A 224 -8.88 -17.41 8.66
C ILE A 224 -9.34 -16.66 9.91
N ILE A 225 -8.91 -15.42 10.10
CA ILE A 225 -9.10 -14.66 11.34
C ILE A 225 -10.49 -14.02 11.39
N ALA A 226 -10.92 -13.37 10.29
CA ALA A 226 -12.16 -12.61 10.26
C ALA A 226 -13.39 -13.47 9.89
N GLU A 227 -13.20 -14.50 9.04
CA GLU A 227 -14.31 -15.28 8.48
C GLU A 227 -14.31 -16.75 8.97
N ASN A 228 -13.25 -17.19 9.64
CA ASN A 228 -13.04 -18.60 10.01
C ASN A 228 -13.09 -19.55 8.79
N ASP A 229 -12.67 -19.02 7.63
CA ASP A 229 -12.57 -19.74 6.36
C ASP A 229 -11.11 -20.17 6.10
N PHE A 230 -10.90 -21.46 5.95
CA PHE A 230 -9.60 -22.08 5.70
C PHE A 230 -9.45 -22.51 4.24
N SER A 231 -10.43 -22.25 3.39
CA SER A 231 -10.40 -22.65 1.98
C SER A 231 -9.50 -21.75 1.13
N ILE A 232 -9.38 -20.47 1.49
CA ILE A 232 -8.55 -19.51 0.75
C ILE A 232 -7.08 -19.70 1.09
N LYS A 233 -6.26 -19.89 0.07
CA LYS A 233 -4.83 -20.20 0.16
C LYS A 233 -4.01 -19.30 -0.75
N ALA A 234 -2.73 -19.17 -0.43
CA ALA A 234 -1.72 -18.59 -1.31
C ALA A 234 -0.95 -19.70 -2.05
N ALA A 235 -0.77 -19.58 -3.35
CA ALA A 235 0.06 -20.47 -4.14
C ALA A 235 1.53 -20.16 -3.89
N ILE A 236 2.29 -21.16 -3.44
CA ILE A 236 3.71 -20.98 -3.09
C ILE A 236 4.57 -21.46 -4.24
N PHE A 237 5.25 -20.49 -4.89
CA PHE A 237 6.07 -20.74 -6.05
C PHE A 237 7.50 -21.19 -5.65
N ASP A 238 7.98 -22.20 -6.31
CA ASP A 238 9.34 -22.76 -6.08
C ASP A 238 10.44 -21.80 -6.51
N GLU A 239 10.15 -20.89 -7.43
CA GLU A 239 11.03 -19.83 -7.94
C GLU A 239 11.28 -18.71 -6.91
N GLY A 240 10.49 -18.66 -5.84
CA GLY A 240 10.50 -17.59 -4.85
C GLY A 240 9.40 -16.56 -5.06
N HIS A 241 9.32 -15.62 -4.13
CA HIS A 241 8.29 -14.59 -4.11
C HIS A 241 8.89 -13.20 -4.03
N TYR A 242 8.34 -12.27 -4.80
CA TYR A 242 8.78 -10.89 -4.80
C TYR A 242 8.19 -10.16 -3.61
N MET A 243 9.07 -9.47 -2.88
CA MET A 243 8.69 -8.70 -1.69
C MET A 243 8.20 -7.32 -2.08
N GLN A 244 7.12 -6.88 -1.46
CA GLN A 244 6.69 -5.49 -1.41
C GLN A 244 6.99 -4.92 -0.04
N ILE A 245 7.54 -3.71 0.02
CA ILE A 245 7.63 -2.91 1.24
C ILE A 245 6.96 -1.60 0.91
N GLU A 246 5.84 -1.31 1.57
CA GLU A 246 5.12 -0.06 1.41
C GLU A 246 5.73 1.04 2.26
N VAL A 247 5.73 2.25 1.72
CA VAL A 247 6.43 3.38 2.31
C VAL A 247 5.56 4.64 2.31
N ALA A 248 5.87 5.53 3.26
CA ALA A 248 5.36 6.89 3.28
C ALA A 248 6.50 7.91 3.18
N GLY A 249 6.19 9.07 2.59
CA GLY A 249 7.13 10.19 2.49
C GLY A 249 6.43 11.53 2.72
N LYS A 250 7.13 12.43 3.41
CA LYS A 250 6.69 13.82 3.62
C LYS A 250 6.88 14.63 2.34
N VAL A 251 5.86 15.41 1.98
CA VAL A 251 5.93 16.34 0.85
C VAL A 251 6.80 17.54 1.20
N LEU A 252 7.71 17.88 0.30
CA LEU A 252 8.58 19.04 0.43
C LEU A 252 7.78 20.34 0.25
N GLY A 253 7.82 21.23 1.24
CA GLY A 253 7.10 22.48 1.23
C GLY A 253 5.67 22.41 1.77
N SER A 254 5.29 21.30 2.40
CA SER A 254 4.05 21.22 3.19
C SER A 254 3.99 22.31 4.25
N ASP A 255 2.86 23.00 4.36
CA ASP A 255 2.59 23.97 5.42
C ASP A 255 2.36 23.30 6.80
N GLN A 256 2.16 21.97 6.80
CA GLN A 256 1.98 21.13 7.99
C GLN A 256 3.23 20.26 8.30
N SER A 257 4.42 20.76 7.96
CA SER A 257 5.66 19.98 8.02
C SER A 257 5.92 19.29 9.37
N ASP A 258 5.65 19.98 10.49
CA ASP A 258 5.87 19.44 11.84
C ASP A 258 4.84 18.33 12.15
N LEU A 259 3.59 18.53 11.76
CA LEU A 259 2.53 17.55 11.93
C LEU A 259 2.74 16.31 11.04
N ALA A 260 3.27 16.50 9.82
CA ALA A 260 3.69 15.42 8.95
C ALA A 260 4.84 14.60 9.56
N ASP A 261 5.80 15.26 10.23
CA ASP A 261 6.88 14.58 10.96
C ASP A 261 6.35 13.79 12.16
N GLU A 262 5.36 14.33 12.89
CA GLU A 262 4.67 13.64 13.98
C GLU A 262 3.91 12.40 13.46
N PHE A 263 3.23 12.52 12.31
CA PHE A 263 2.53 11.40 11.68
C PHE A 263 3.50 10.29 11.24
N LEU A 264 4.62 10.62 10.60
CA LEU A 264 5.63 9.66 10.21
C LEU A 264 6.27 8.94 11.42
N GLU A 265 6.40 9.63 12.57
CA GLU A 265 6.86 9.02 13.81
C GLU A 265 5.78 8.10 14.42
N PHE A 266 4.53 8.54 14.42
CA PHE A 266 3.41 7.72 14.85
C PHE A 266 3.31 6.44 14.01
N MET A 267 3.58 6.50 12.71
CA MET A 267 3.48 5.39 11.77
C MET A 267 4.42 4.22 12.13
N ILE A 268 5.57 4.47 12.73
CA ILE A 268 6.50 3.43 13.21
C ILE A 268 6.31 3.09 14.69
N SER A 269 5.26 3.58 15.33
CA SER A 269 4.94 3.27 16.73
C SER A 269 4.12 2.00 16.87
N GLU A 270 4.14 1.40 18.07
CA GLU A 270 3.27 0.25 18.41
C GLU A 270 1.78 0.56 18.20
N ARG A 271 1.36 1.83 18.42
CA ARG A 271 -0.05 2.26 18.28
C ARG A 271 -0.55 2.15 16.84
N PHE A 272 0.29 2.45 15.86
CA PHE A 272 -0.02 2.30 14.44
C PHE A 272 0.21 0.86 14.00
N GLN A 273 1.38 0.30 14.30
CA GLN A 273 1.83 -0.97 13.78
C GLN A 273 1.00 -2.17 14.25
N SER A 274 0.37 -2.07 15.43
CA SER A 274 -0.56 -3.11 15.91
C SER A 274 -1.90 -3.15 15.13
N ILE A 275 -2.22 -2.11 14.35
CA ILE A 275 -3.42 -2.05 13.51
C ILE A 275 -3.20 -2.80 12.19
N ILE A 276 -2.02 -2.67 11.59
CA ILE A 276 -1.69 -3.17 10.26
C ILE A 276 -2.03 -4.66 10.03
N PRO A 277 -1.67 -5.60 10.92
CA PRO A 277 -1.88 -7.02 10.63
C PRO A 277 -3.35 -7.42 10.43
N THR A 278 -4.29 -6.74 11.10
CA THR A 278 -5.70 -7.13 11.10
C THR A 278 -6.63 -6.18 10.33
N THR A 279 -6.06 -5.18 9.66
CA THR A 279 -6.82 -4.24 8.81
C THR A 279 -6.21 -4.07 7.43
N ASN A 280 -4.87 -4.05 7.32
CA ASN A 280 -4.16 -4.05 6.03
C ASN A 280 -3.67 -5.45 5.61
N TRP A 281 -3.72 -6.42 6.54
CA TRP A 281 -3.35 -7.83 6.30
C TRP A 281 -1.93 -7.99 5.78
N MET A 282 -1.02 -7.13 6.26
CA MET A 282 0.40 -7.12 5.93
C MET A 282 1.25 -7.32 7.20
N TYR A 283 2.53 -7.61 7.03
CA TYR A 283 3.46 -7.68 8.16
C TYR A 283 3.81 -6.28 8.66
N PRO A 284 3.86 -6.07 9.98
CA PRO A 284 4.34 -4.81 10.56
C PRO A 284 5.85 -4.66 10.35
N VAL A 285 6.33 -3.41 10.36
CA VAL A 285 7.76 -3.10 10.18
C VAL A 285 8.54 -3.02 11.48
N ILE A 286 7.89 -3.24 12.64
CA ILE A 286 8.54 -3.30 13.96
C ILE A 286 8.23 -4.63 14.65
N ASN A 287 8.98 -4.94 15.69
CA ASN A 287 8.61 -6.03 16.60
C ASN A 287 7.46 -5.59 17.49
N LEU A 288 6.27 -6.17 17.28
CA LEU A 288 5.12 -5.92 18.14
C LEU A 288 5.31 -6.58 19.52
N LYS A 289 4.74 -5.97 20.56
CA LYS A 289 4.69 -6.56 21.92
C LYS A 289 3.81 -7.80 21.98
N SER A 290 2.75 -7.84 21.18
CA SER A 290 1.90 -9.02 21.00
C SER A 290 2.43 -9.87 19.85
N ASN A 291 2.35 -11.20 19.99
CA ASN A 291 2.64 -12.08 18.87
C ASN A 291 1.58 -11.93 17.78
N LEU A 292 2.01 -11.98 16.52
CA LEU A 292 1.11 -12.11 15.38
C LEU A 292 0.36 -13.46 15.46
N ASP A 293 -0.87 -13.49 14.94
CA ASP A 293 -1.61 -14.73 14.78
C ASP A 293 -0.82 -15.71 13.91
N LYS A 294 -1.02 -17.03 14.15
CA LYS A 294 -0.34 -18.08 13.38
C LYS A 294 -0.67 -18.05 11.88
N ALA A 295 -1.80 -17.46 11.51
CA ALA A 295 -2.17 -17.25 10.12
C ALA A 295 -1.17 -16.35 9.36
N PHE A 296 -0.36 -15.55 10.08
CA PHE A 296 0.72 -14.74 9.53
C PHE A 296 2.08 -15.45 9.44
N LEU A 297 2.17 -16.74 9.76
CA LEU A 297 3.43 -17.46 9.57
C LEU A 297 3.81 -17.45 8.08
N SER A 298 4.92 -16.78 7.76
CA SER A 298 5.40 -16.68 6.38
C SER A 298 5.84 -18.05 5.88
N PRO A 299 5.28 -18.54 4.76
CA PRO A 299 5.76 -19.76 4.11
C PRO A 299 7.06 -19.53 3.32
N ILE A 300 7.51 -18.27 3.18
CA ILE A 300 8.65 -17.90 2.33
C ILE A 300 9.94 -17.91 3.15
N SER A 301 10.85 -18.78 2.77
CA SER A 301 12.19 -18.83 3.35
C SER A 301 13.08 -17.71 2.75
N LYS A 302 14.10 -17.29 3.50
CA LYS A 302 14.98 -16.17 3.12
C LYS A 302 15.61 -16.33 1.73
N ASN A 303 15.96 -17.55 1.33
CA ASN A 303 16.56 -17.84 0.02
C ASN A 303 15.55 -17.86 -1.14
N LYS A 304 14.25 -17.74 -0.84
CA LYS A 304 13.16 -17.59 -1.81
C LYS A 304 12.54 -16.19 -1.80
N SER A 305 13.14 -15.26 -1.09
CA SER A 305 12.75 -13.86 -1.06
C SER A 305 13.45 -13.12 -2.21
N LEU A 306 12.65 -12.53 -3.09
CA LEU A 306 13.11 -11.76 -4.25
C LEU A 306 12.76 -10.29 -4.05
N ILE A 307 13.67 -9.41 -4.37
CA ILE A 307 13.44 -7.95 -4.41
C ILE A 307 14.57 -7.32 -5.24
N PHE A 308 14.23 -6.39 -6.11
CA PHE A 308 15.22 -5.50 -6.69
C PHE A 308 15.50 -4.32 -5.75
N ASP A 309 16.72 -3.80 -5.76
CA ASP A 309 16.94 -2.50 -5.18
C ASP A 309 16.18 -1.42 -6.00
N PRO A 310 15.82 -0.27 -5.39
CA PRO A 310 14.96 0.72 -6.03
C PRO A 310 15.48 1.24 -7.37
N LYS A 311 16.82 1.38 -7.52
CA LYS A 311 17.44 1.85 -8.76
C LYS A 311 17.29 0.82 -9.87
N THR A 312 17.59 -0.44 -9.59
CA THR A 312 17.41 -1.55 -10.53
C THR A 312 15.94 -1.69 -10.93
N ALA A 313 15.01 -1.58 -9.99
CA ALA A 313 13.57 -1.61 -10.28
C ALA A 313 13.16 -0.48 -11.24
N GLN A 314 13.65 0.74 -11.05
CA GLN A 314 13.43 1.88 -11.94
C GLN A 314 14.00 1.64 -13.34
N GLU A 315 15.20 1.11 -13.47
CA GLU A 315 15.85 0.83 -14.76
C GLU A 315 15.11 -0.25 -15.56
N ILE A 316 14.65 -1.30 -14.91
CA ILE A 316 13.95 -2.44 -15.51
C ILE A 316 12.51 -2.12 -15.89
N ARG A 317 11.82 -1.28 -15.11
CA ARG A 317 10.38 -1.02 -15.22
C ARG A 317 9.93 -0.63 -16.64
N GLY A 318 10.60 0.32 -17.26
CA GLY A 318 10.19 0.82 -18.58
C GLY A 318 10.25 -0.25 -19.67
N PRO A 319 11.39 -0.91 -19.90
CA PRO A 319 11.52 -2.03 -20.84
C PRO A 319 10.54 -3.18 -20.55
N ALA A 320 10.39 -3.58 -19.28
CA ALA A 320 9.47 -4.66 -18.90
C ALA A 320 8.01 -4.31 -19.18
N LEU A 321 7.61 -3.05 -18.93
CA LEU A 321 6.26 -2.58 -19.23
C LEU A 321 5.97 -2.59 -20.73
N ASN A 322 6.91 -2.18 -21.56
CA ASN A 322 6.76 -2.22 -23.00
C ASN A 322 6.60 -3.65 -23.52
N GLU A 323 7.43 -4.58 -23.04
CA GLU A 323 7.34 -6.01 -23.37
C GLU A 323 5.96 -6.59 -22.96
N TRP A 324 5.50 -6.29 -21.75
CA TRP A 324 4.20 -6.71 -21.25
C TRP A 324 3.04 -6.18 -22.11
N LEU A 325 3.08 -4.87 -22.46
CA LEU A 325 2.07 -4.24 -23.32
C LEU A 325 2.03 -4.85 -24.73
N GLU A 326 3.19 -5.08 -25.35
CA GLU A 326 3.27 -5.69 -26.68
C GLU A 326 2.67 -7.09 -26.71
N ILE A 327 2.79 -7.85 -25.63
CA ILE A 327 2.28 -9.23 -25.56
C ILE A 327 0.79 -9.24 -25.25
N LEU A 328 0.34 -8.49 -24.25
CA LEU A 328 -1.07 -8.53 -23.80
C LEU A 328 -2.03 -7.69 -24.67
N SER A 329 -1.52 -6.88 -25.61
CA SER A 329 -2.36 -6.15 -26.58
C SER A 329 -2.67 -6.94 -27.87
N LYS A 330 -2.13 -8.14 -28.01
CA LYS A 330 -2.40 -9.05 -29.16
C LYS A 330 -3.64 -9.87 -28.93
#